data_eb662de1c02036d7245fdca990451669
#
_entry.id   eb662de1c02036d7245fdca990451669
#
_cell.length_a   1.000
_cell.length_b   1.000
_cell.length_c   1.000
_cell.angle_alpha   90.00
_cell.angle_beta   90.00
_cell.angle_gamma   90.00
#
_symmetry.space_group_name_H-M   'P 1'
#
loop_
_entity.id
_entity.type
_entity.pdbx_description
1 polymer ?
#
loop_
_entity_poly.entity_id
_entity_poly.type
_entity_poly.pdbx_seq_one_letter_code
_entity_poly.pdbx_strand_id
1 'polypeptide(L)'
;MQLPIRTGCPANVGWIESFLSARWRATTIVVHGEVIDAAGLPALIAMAEERRGLATYRRLGRDAELVTLDADPTGVGTGAALIEALAARLRAGGCERLWLTTTNDKLSALRFYLRRGFRLIQVRLGAVDDARRSKQSIPTVGEDGIPMRDELDLCRVLDAPPVGDQVFIPPWGRTRDVSYRST
;
A
#
# COMPACT_ATOMS: atom_id res chain seq x y z
N MET A 1 -9.76 22.38 11.74
CA MET A 1 -10.28 21.24 12.51
C MET A 1 -9.47 19.99 12.11
N GLN A 2 -8.89 19.31 13.08
CA GLN A 2 -8.04 18.14 12.83
C GLN A 2 -8.94 16.95 12.43
N LEU A 3 -8.56 16.18 11.39
CA LEU A 3 -9.31 15.00 10.95
C LEU A 3 -9.19 13.91 12.03
N PRO A 4 -10.30 13.42 12.62
CA PRO A 4 -10.23 12.35 13.60
C PRO A 4 -9.80 11.04 12.93
N ILE A 5 -8.70 10.47 13.43
CA ILE A 5 -8.18 9.16 12.98
C ILE A 5 -8.18 8.22 14.18
N ARG A 6 -8.78 7.05 14.01
CA ARG A 6 -8.88 6.02 15.06
C ARG A 6 -8.40 4.66 14.56
N THR A 7 -8.00 3.81 15.48
CA THR A 7 -7.73 2.39 15.19
C THR A 7 -9.05 1.68 14.92
N GLY A 8 -9.10 0.87 13.87
CA GLY A 8 -10.20 -0.04 13.61
C GLY A 8 -10.34 -1.07 14.74
N CYS A 9 -11.56 -1.45 15.04
CA CYS A 9 -11.91 -2.47 16.02
C CYS A 9 -12.91 -3.47 15.39
N PRO A 10 -13.21 -4.60 16.02
CA PRO A 10 -14.14 -5.60 15.47
C PRO A 10 -15.50 -5.02 15.04
N ALA A 11 -16.01 -3.99 15.74
CA ALA A 11 -17.25 -3.33 15.38
C ALA A 11 -17.18 -2.53 14.05
N ASN A 12 -15.99 -2.33 13.50
CA ASN A 12 -15.80 -1.62 12.24
C ASN A 12 -15.66 -2.54 11.02
N VAL A 13 -15.62 -3.88 11.21
CA VAL A 13 -15.35 -4.83 10.12
C VAL A 13 -16.35 -4.66 8.97
N GLY A 14 -17.64 -4.62 9.24
CA GLY A 14 -18.65 -4.43 8.20
C GLY A 14 -18.52 -3.11 7.42
N TRP A 15 -18.10 -2.03 8.10
CA TRP A 15 -17.82 -0.77 7.43
C TRP A 15 -16.55 -0.89 6.55
N ILE A 16 -15.48 -1.53 7.05
CA ILE A 16 -14.23 -1.75 6.30
C ILE A 16 -14.50 -2.56 5.04
N GLU A 17 -15.23 -3.68 5.18
CA GLU A 17 -15.63 -4.53 4.04
C GLU A 17 -16.41 -3.75 2.99
N SER A 18 -17.40 -2.98 3.42
CA SER A 18 -18.21 -2.15 2.52
C SER A 18 -17.37 -1.09 1.82
N PHE A 19 -16.46 -0.44 2.55
CA PHE A 19 -15.60 0.61 2.01
C PHE A 19 -14.59 0.05 0.99
N LEU A 20 -13.96 -1.09 1.29
CA LEU A 20 -13.06 -1.79 0.39
C LEU A 20 -13.80 -2.30 -0.86
N SER A 21 -14.95 -2.94 -0.68
CA SER A 21 -15.74 -3.48 -1.79
C SER A 21 -16.18 -2.39 -2.76
N ALA A 22 -16.56 -1.21 -2.27
CA ALA A 22 -16.94 -0.08 -3.11
C ALA A 22 -15.76 0.45 -3.94
N ARG A 23 -14.53 0.36 -3.44
CA ARG A 23 -13.32 0.91 -4.07
C ARG A 23 -12.56 -0.12 -4.91
N TRP A 24 -12.44 -1.34 -4.42
CA TRP A 24 -11.61 -2.39 -5.00
C TRP A 24 -12.42 -3.54 -5.61
N ARG A 25 -13.77 -3.49 -5.46
CA ARG A 25 -14.70 -4.57 -5.83
C ARG A 25 -14.40 -5.91 -5.17
N ALA A 26 -13.58 -5.90 -4.12
CA ALA A 26 -13.22 -7.06 -3.31
C ALA A 26 -12.60 -6.59 -1.99
N THR A 27 -12.60 -7.46 -0.98
CA THR A 27 -11.82 -7.28 0.26
C THR A 27 -10.44 -7.91 0.17
N THR A 28 -10.24 -8.80 -0.82
CA THR A 28 -8.97 -9.50 -1.04
C THR A 28 -8.11 -8.81 -2.08
N ILE A 29 -6.83 -8.73 -1.80
CA ILE A 29 -5.80 -8.16 -2.67
C ILE A 29 -4.80 -9.24 -3.01
N VAL A 30 -4.32 -9.27 -4.26
CA VAL A 30 -3.22 -10.13 -4.68
C VAL A 30 -2.01 -9.25 -4.90
N VAL A 31 -0.96 -9.49 -4.15
CA VAL A 31 0.32 -8.78 -4.24
C VAL A 31 1.45 -9.74 -3.93
N HIS A 32 2.55 -9.68 -4.67
CA HIS A 32 3.68 -10.61 -4.54
C HIS A 32 3.30 -12.10 -4.61
N GLY A 33 2.22 -12.44 -5.35
CA GLY A 33 1.70 -13.79 -5.43
C GLY A 33 0.93 -14.25 -4.17
N GLU A 34 0.78 -13.39 -3.16
CA GLU A 34 0.01 -13.67 -1.94
C GLU A 34 -1.40 -13.10 -2.06
N VAL A 35 -2.39 -13.86 -1.61
CA VAL A 35 -3.78 -13.39 -1.46
C VAL A 35 -3.98 -12.90 -0.03
N ILE A 36 -4.23 -11.60 0.13
CA ILE A 36 -4.39 -10.94 1.43
C ILE A 36 -5.85 -10.54 1.61
N ASP A 37 -6.47 -10.95 2.71
CA ASP A 37 -7.75 -10.39 3.14
C ASP A 37 -7.50 -9.07 3.88
N ALA A 38 -7.67 -7.96 3.16
CA ALA A 38 -7.43 -6.64 3.69
C ALA A 38 -8.44 -6.20 4.77
N ALA A 39 -9.64 -6.78 4.79
CA ALA A 39 -10.66 -6.46 5.78
C ALA A 39 -10.33 -7.03 7.18
N GLY A 40 -9.60 -8.14 7.23
CA GLY A 40 -9.14 -8.77 8.47
C GLY A 40 -7.88 -8.13 9.07
N LEU A 41 -7.26 -7.16 8.39
CA LEU A 41 -6.02 -6.54 8.85
C LEU A 41 -6.25 -5.43 9.89
N PRO A 42 -5.23 -5.12 10.72
CA PRO A 42 -5.17 -3.89 11.48
C PRO A 42 -5.42 -2.68 10.58
N ALA A 43 -6.23 -1.73 11.05
CA ALA A 43 -6.65 -0.59 10.25
C ALA A 43 -6.59 0.73 11.02
N LEU A 44 -6.36 1.83 10.30
CA LEU A 44 -6.66 3.18 10.71
C LEU A 44 -7.83 3.70 9.88
N ILE A 45 -8.80 4.31 10.58
CA ILE A 45 -10.02 4.85 9.99
C ILE A 45 -10.04 6.35 10.24
N ALA A 46 -10.13 7.14 9.18
CA ALA A 46 -10.44 8.55 9.23
C ALA A 46 -11.93 8.73 8.96
N MET A 47 -12.63 9.44 9.84
CA MET A 47 -14.07 9.68 9.67
C MET A 47 -14.42 11.07 10.17
N ALA A 48 -14.88 11.91 9.26
CA ALA A 48 -15.48 13.21 9.50
C ALA A 48 -16.71 13.33 8.61
N GLU A 49 -17.50 14.39 8.79
CA GLU A 49 -18.81 14.58 8.15
C GLU A 49 -18.77 14.33 6.62
N GLU A 50 -17.78 14.89 5.93
CA GLU A 50 -17.63 14.78 4.47
C GLU A 50 -16.34 14.06 4.03
N ARG A 51 -15.60 13.47 4.97
CA ARG A 51 -14.30 12.83 4.69
C ARG A 51 -14.19 11.48 5.36
N ARG A 52 -13.95 10.47 4.55
CA ARG A 52 -13.74 9.10 5.00
C ARG A 52 -12.41 8.58 4.46
N GLY A 53 -11.76 7.74 5.21
CA GLY A 53 -10.53 7.11 4.73
C GLY A 53 -10.18 5.89 5.52
N LEU A 54 -9.44 5.00 4.88
CA LEU A 54 -9.01 3.72 5.41
C LEU A 54 -7.56 3.48 5.04
N ALA A 55 -6.76 3.04 6.00
CA ALA A 55 -5.46 2.45 5.76
C ALA A 55 -5.42 1.10 6.47
N THR A 56 -5.24 0.00 5.72
CA THR A 56 -4.99 -1.32 6.30
C THR A 56 -3.51 -1.64 6.21
N TYR A 57 -2.97 -2.32 7.23
CA TYR A 57 -1.55 -2.60 7.30
C TYR A 57 -1.27 -3.89 8.04
N ARG A 58 -0.08 -4.45 7.84
CA ARG A 58 0.43 -5.58 8.63
C ARG A 58 1.86 -5.31 9.08
N ARG A 59 2.22 -5.89 10.23
CA ARG A 59 3.60 -5.82 10.75
C ARG A 59 4.34 -7.09 10.37
N LEU A 60 5.59 -6.93 9.98
CA LEU A 60 6.53 -7.99 9.60
C LEU A 60 7.85 -7.75 10.35
N GLY A 61 7.89 -8.15 11.62
CA GLY A 61 9.03 -7.87 12.49
C GLY A 61 9.20 -6.36 12.77
N ARG A 62 10.34 -5.80 12.35
CA ARG A 62 10.65 -4.36 12.45
C ARG A 62 10.13 -3.54 11.26
N ASP A 63 9.52 -4.19 10.30
CA ASP A 63 8.91 -3.55 9.14
C ASP A 63 7.39 -3.59 9.21
N ALA A 64 6.75 -2.77 8.42
CA ALA A 64 5.31 -2.82 8.21
C ALA A 64 4.97 -2.58 6.73
N GLU A 65 3.91 -3.22 6.28
CA GLU A 65 3.34 -3.03 4.96
C GLU A 65 2.04 -2.25 5.05
N LEU A 66 1.93 -1.19 4.28
CA LEU A 66 0.66 -0.53 3.99
C LEU A 66 -0.01 -1.32 2.86
N VAL A 67 -1.05 -2.07 3.18
CA VAL A 67 -1.74 -2.96 2.22
C VAL A 67 -2.77 -2.20 1.40
N THR A 68 -3.59 -1.35 2.04
CA THR A 68 -4.52 -0.45 1.33
C THR A 68 -4.46 0.95 1.88
N LEU A 69 -4.69 1.93 1.00
CA LEU A 69 -4.91 3.32 1.38
C LEU A 69 -5.96 3.94 0.47
N ASP A 70 -7.06 4.31 1.05
CA ASP A 70 -8.16 4.93 0.33
C ASP A 70 -8.72 6.13 1.08
N ALA A 71 -9.18 7.11 0.32
CA ALA A 71 -9.82 8.31 0.86
C ALA A 71 -10.99 8.76 -0.01
N ASP A 72 -12.03 9.25 0.63
CA ASP A 72 -13.23 9.74 -0.01
C ASP A 72 -13.72 11.04 0.68
N PRO A 73 -13.73 12.18 -0.03
CA PRO A 73 -13.20 12.38 -1.37
C PRO A 73 -11.67 12.32 -1.42
N THR A 74 -11.13 12.09 -2.62
CA THR A 74 -9.69 12.16 -2.87
C THR A 74 -9.20 13.61 -2.91
N GLY A 75 -7.89 13.83 -2.70
CA GLY A 75 -7.27 15.16 -2.86
C GLY A 75 -7.43 16.14 -1.69
N VAL A 76 -8.25 15.82 -0.68
CA VAL A 76 -8.52 16.69 0.49
C VAL A 76 -7.60 16.44 1.69
N GLY A 77 -6.51 15.70 1.50
CA GLY A 77 -5.50 15.47 2.54
C GLY A 77 -5.74 14.26 3.46
N THR A 78 -6.88 13.58 3.36
CA THR A 78 -7.23 12.43 4.21
C THR A 78 -6.19 11.30 4.12
N GLY A 79 -5.78 10.91 2.91
CA GLY A 79 -4.75 9.88 2.74
C GLY A 79 -3.39 10.28 3.31
N ALA A 80 -3.02 11.57 3.21
CA ALA A 80 -1.80 12.09 3.82
C ALA A 80 -1.85 11.98 5.35
N ALA A 81 -2.96 12.38 5.96
CA ALA A 81 -3.15 12.30 7.40
C ALA A 81 -3.10 10.85 7.90
N LEU A 82 -3.69 9.90 7.16
CA LEU A 82 -3.63 8.47 7.48
C LEU A 82 -2.21 7.92 7.43
N ILE A 83 -1.40 8.27 6.41
CA ILE A 83 0.01 7.85 6.33
C ILE A 83 0.80 8.37 7.51
N GLU A 84 0.67 9.65 7.87
CA GLU A 84 1.43 10.23 8.98
C GLU A 84 1.00 9.63 10.32
N ALA A 85 -0.28 9.41 10.55
CA ALA A 85 -0.79 8.73 11.73
C ALA A 85 -0.28 7.28 11.82
N LEU A 86 -0.27 6.56 10.69
CA LEU A 86 0.27 5.20 10.63
C LEU A 86 1.77 5.19 10.90
N ALA A 87 2.54 6.08 10.27
CA ALA A 87 3.98 6.19 10.47
C ALA A 87 4.33 6.48 11.93
N ALA A 88 3.62 7.43 12.57
CA ALA A 88 3.81 7.75 13.98
C ALA A 88 3.50 6.55 14.90
N ARG A 89 2.39 5.83 14.64
CA ARG A 89 2.00 4.64 15.39
C ARG A 89 3.02 3.50 15.25
N LEU A 90 3.47 3.25 14.03
CA LEU A 90 4.44 2.18 13.75
C LEU A 90 5.81 2.49 14.38
N ARG A 91 6.26 3.75 14.30
CA ARG A 91 7.49 4.21 14.97
C ARG A 91 7.40 4.00 16.47
N ALA A 92 6.32 4.43 17.10
CA ALA A 92 6.08 4.22 18.53
C ALA A 92 6.05 2.73 18.92
N GLY A 93 5.66 1.87 17.98
CA GLY A 93 5.69 0.41 18.11
C GLY A 93 7.04 -0.24 17.76
N GLY A 94 8.09 0.54 17.49
CA GLY A 94 9.43 0.02 17.17
C GLY A 94 9.61 -0.48 15.74
N CYS A 95 8.72 -0.11 14.80
CA CYS A 95 8.95 -0.35 13.38
C CYS A 95 9.92 0.68 12.81
N GLU A 96 10.81 0.22 11.96
CA GLU A 96 11.84 1.04 11.33
C GLU A 96 11.44 1.51 9.93
N ARG A 97 10.61 0.71 9.24
CA ARG A 97 10.27 0.95 7.84
C ARG A 97 8.80 0.70 7.58
N LEU A 98 8.23 1.53 6.70
CA LEU A 98 6.91 1.34 6.13
C LEU A 98 7.07 1.21 4.61
N TRP A 99 6.64 0.10 4.06
CA TRP A 99 6.68 -0.15 2.63
C TRP A 99 5.27 -0.42 2.08
N LEU A 100 5.14 -0.35 0.79
CA LEU A 100 3.91 -0.63 0.06
C LEU A 100 4.23 -1.09 -1.36
N THR A 101 3.25 -1.72 -1.99
CA THR A 101 3.28 -2.05 -3.42
C THR A 101 2.16 -1.32 -4.13
N THR A 102 2.45 -0.79 -5.30
CA THR A 102 1.47 -0.25 -6.26
C THR A 102 1.75 -0.79 -7.65
N THR A 103 0.90 -0.48 -8.63
CA THR A 103 1.08 -0.95 -10.00
C THR A 103 1.57 0.19 -10.91
N ASN A 104 2.18 -0.17 -12.03
CA ASN A 104 2.81 0.77 -12.96
C ASN A 104 1.85 1.77 -13.61
N ASP A 105 0.55 1.49 -13.61
CA ASP A 105 -0.50 2.39 -14.11
C ASP A 105 -0.90 3.48 -13.10
N LYS A 106 -0.62 3.28 -11.81
CA LYS A 106 -1.01 4.17 -10.72
C LYS A 106 -0.05 5.36 -10.54
N LEU A 107 0.11 6.18 -11.59
CA LEU A 107 1.03 7.31 -11.58
C LEU A 107 0.65 8.37 -10.54
N SER A 108 -0.63 8.57 -10.31
CA SER A 108 -1.14 9.47 -9.27
C SER A 108 -0.74 9.00 -7.86
N ALA A 109 -0.85 7.70 -7.59
CA ALA A 109 -0.44 7.09 -6.33
C ALA A 109 1.09 7.12 -6.16
N LEU A 110 1.85 6.80 -7.21
CA LEU A 110 3.31 6.87 -7.20
C LEU A 110 3.77 8.29 -6.82
N ARG A 111 3.26 9.32 -7.52
CA ARG A 111 3.53 10.73 -7.20
C ARG A 111 3.15 11.08 -5.76
N PHE A 112 2.01 10.57 -5.28
CA PHE A 112 1.53 10.82 -3.93
C PHE A 112 2.48 10.27 -2.87
N TYR A 113 2.98 9.04 -3.03
CA TYR A 113 3.90 8.41 -2.09
C TYR A 113 5.30 9.02 -2.12
N LEU A 114 5.86 9.29 -3.31
CA LEU A 114 7.17 9.92 -3.45
C LEU A 114 7.22 11.28 -2.74
N ARG A 115 6.15 12.09 -2.84
CA ARG A 115 6.05 13.38 -2.12
C ARG A 115 5.96 13.24 -0.60
N ARG A 116 5.78 12.02 -0.06
CA ARG A 116 5.71 11.70 1.38
C ARG A 116 6.91 10.93 1.89
N GLY A 117 8.02 11.03 1.16
CA GLY A 117 9.29 10.45 1.57
C GLY A 117 9.43 8.95 1.32
N PHE A 118 8.49 8.34 0.60
CA PHE A 118 8.72 7.00 0.07
C PHE A 118 9.71 7.05 -1.08
N ARG A 119 10.53 6.02 -1.21
CA ARG A 119 11.47 5.82 -2.31
C ARG A 119 11.11 4.55 -3.06
N LEU A 120 11.17 4.57 -4.38
CA LEU A 120 11.06 3.37 -5.20
C LEU A 120 12.28 2.48 -4.92
N ILE A 121 12.04 1.25 -4.51
CA ILE A 121 13.09 0.30 -4.12
C ILE A 121 13.17 -0.89 -5.07
N GLN A 122 12.06 -1.23 -5.76
CA GLN A 122 12.02 -2.35 -6.68
C GLN A 122 10.92 -2.19 -7.72
N VAL A 123 11.16 -2.72 -8.93
CA VAL A 123 10.17 -2.94 -9.98
C VAL A 123 10.09 -4.44 -10.24
N ARG A 124 8.89 -4.99 -10.22
CA ARG A 124 8.61 -6.40 -10.47
C ARG A 124 7.95 -6.54 -11.82
N LEU A 125 8.76 -6.80 -12.85
CA LEU A 125 8.28 -6.94 -14.22
C LEU A 125 7.36 -8.14 -14.36
N GLY A 126 6.18 -7.93 -14.96
CA GLY A 126 5.18 -8.96 -15.21
C GLY A 126 4.43 -9.48 -13.98
N ALA A 127 4.66 -8.93 -12.79
CA ALA A 127 4.05 -9.44 -11.54
C ALA A 127 2.52 -9.36 -11.57
N VAL A 128 1.95 -8.34 -12.19
CA VAL A 128 0.48 -8.23 -12.34
C VAL A 128 -0.06 -9.23 -13.34
N ASP A 129 0.69 -9.58 -14.37
CA ASP A 129 0.30 -10.65 -15.32
C ASP A 129 0.26 -12.00 -14.61
N ASP A 130 1.22 -12.25 -13.70
CA ASP A 130 1.22 -13.45 -12.86
C ASP A 130 0.07 -13.45 -11.86
N ALA A 131 -0.22 -12.32 -11.22
CA ALA A 131 -1.34 -12.18 -10.30
C ALA A 131 -2.70 -12.45 -10.97
N ARG A 132 -2.86 -12.10 -12.25
CA ARG A 132 -4.08 -12.42 -13.04
C ARG A 132 -4.35 -13.90 -13.17
N ARG A 133 -3.33 -14.76 -13.14
CA ARG A 133 -3.52 -16.21 -13.14
C ARG A 133 -4.29 -16.69 -11.91
N SER A 134 -4.09 -16.01 -10.78
CA SER A 134 -4.78 -16.31 -9.51
C SER A 134 -6.09 -15.52 -9.37
N LYS A 135 -6.17 -14.32 -9.95
CA LYS A 135 -7.33 -13.43 -9.87
C LYS A 135 -7.62 -12.79 -11.25
N GLN A 136 -8.38 -13.48 -12.05
CA GLN A 136 -8.73 -13.07 -13.44
C GLN A 136 -9.49 -11.74 -13.53
N SER A 137 -10.06 -11.27 -12.43
CA SER A 137 -10.76 -9.98 -12.38
C SER A 137 -9.84 -8.75 -12.36
N ILE A 138 -8.50 -8.94 -12.28
CA ILE A 138 -7.53 -7.84 -12.39
C ILE A 138 -7.54 -7.32 -13.84
N PRO A 139 -7.84 -6.03 -14.08
CA PRO A 139 -7.88 -5.45 -15.41
C PRO A 139 -6.53 -5.56 -16.14
N THR A 140 -6.56 -5.63 -17.48
CA THR A 140 -5.34 -5.57 -18.30
C THR A 140 -4.87 -4.15 -18.56
N VAL A 141 -5.80 -3.18 -18.47
CA VAL A 141 -5.54 -1.76 -18.64
C VAL A 141 -6.02 -1.03 -17.39
N GLY A 142 -5.18 -0.21 -16.84
CA GLY A 142 -5.42 0.56 -15.63
C GLY A 142 -5.77 2.02 -15.89
N GLU A 143 -5.33 2.92 -15.00
CA GLU A 143 -5.56 4.35 -15.11
C GLU A 143 -4.91 4.93 -16.38
N ASP A 144 -5.54 5.95 -16.95
CA ASP A 144 -5.06 6.68 -18.14
C ASP A 144 -4.79 5.79 -19.37
N GLY A 145 -5.41 4.60 -19.44
CA GLY A 145 -5.21 3.66 -20.53
C GLY A 145 -3.85 2.93 -20.50
N ILE A 146 -3.12 3.03 -19.39
CA ILE A 146 -1.81 2.39 -19.23
C ILE A 146 -1.98 0.88 -19.03
N PRO A 147 -1.27 0.03 -19.80
CA PRO A 147 -1.27 -1.41 -19.54
C PRO A 147 -0.75 -1.73 -18.14
N MET A 148 -1.56 -2.43 -17.35
CA MET A 148 -1.23 -2.82 -15.99
C MET A 148 -0.46 -4.14 -16.00
N ARG A 149 0.86 -4.11 -15.80
CA ARG A 149 1.76 -5.27 -15.94
C ARG A 149 2.67 -5.49 -14.75
N ASP A 150 3.16 -4.40 -14.14
CA ASP A 150 4.28 -4.45 -13.22
C ASP A 150 3.87 -3.97 -11.83
N GLU A 151 4.49 -4.53 -10.80
CA GLU A 151 4.40 -4.02 -9.43
C GLU A 151 5.60 -3.13 -9.13
N LEU A 152 5.35 -2.07 -8.36
CA LEU A 152 6.32 -1.09 -7.90
C LEU A 152 6.35 -1.11 -6.37
N ASP A 153 7.48 -1.49 -5.78
CA ASP A 153 7.65 -1.49 -4.34
C ASP A 153 8.29 -0.17 -3.89
N LEU A 154 7.67 0.47 -2.91
CA LEU A 154 8.15 1.71 -2.31
C LEU A 154 8.37 1.52 -0.81
N CYS A 155 9.37 2.20 -0.26
CA CYS A 155 9.68 2.16 1.16
C CYS A 155 9.97 3.55 1.72
N ARG A 156 9.50 3.79 2.95
CA ARG A 156 9.81 4.98 3.75
C ARG A 156 10.45 4.51 5.07
N VAL A 157 11.63 5.04 5.39
CA VAL A 157 12.27 4.86 6.69
C VAL A 157 11.51 5.69 7.72
N LEU A 158 11.14 5.09 8.83
CA LEU A 158 10.36 5.74 9.90
C LEU A 158 11.25 6.39 10.95
N ASP A 159 12.36 5.75 11.29
CA ASP A 159 13.42 6.34 12.11
C ASP A 159 14.62 6.65 11.23
N ALA A 160 15.35 7.74 11.52
CA ALA A 160 16.61 7.99 10.85
C ALA A 160 17.55 6.81 11.10
N PRO A 161 18.05 6.11 10.07
CA PRO A 161 18.98 5.02 10.29
C PRO A 161 20.24 5.56 10.97
N PRO A 162 20.89 4.80 11.84
CA PRO A 162 22.29 5.05 12.11
C PRO A 162 23.01 5.04 10.76
N VAL A 163 23.85 6.03 10.54
CA VAL A 163 24.56 6.28 9.27
C VAL A 163 25.15 4.98 8.73
N GLY A 164 24.60 4.49 7.63
CA GLY A 164 25.04 3.30 6.91
C GLY A 164 24.03 2.95 5.82
N ASP A 165 24.50 2.85 4.58
CA ASP A 165 23.73 2.45 3.40
C ASP A 165 23.26 0.98 3.52
N GLN A 166 22.33 0.69 4.42
CA GLN A 166 21.69 -0.61 4.43
C GLN A 166 20.65 -0.66 3.32
N VAL A 167 20.98 -1.43 2.27
CA VAL A 167 20.04 -1.78 1.21
C VAL A 167 18.88 -2.53 1.86
N PHE A 168 17.68 -1.95 1.82
CA PHE A 168 16.47 -2.63 2.24
C PHE A 168 16.22 -3.82 1.32
N ILE A 169 16.25 -5.02 1.88
CA ILE A 169 15.81 -6.24 1.18
C ILE A 169 14.41 -6.54 1.73
N PRO A 170 13.36 -6.42 0.91
CA PRO A 170 11.99 -6.72 1.35
C PRO A 170 11.87 -8.19 1.78
N PRO A 171 10.87 -8.53 2.62
CA PRO A 171 10.70 -9.89 3.16
C PRO A 171 10.57 -11.00 2.10
N TRP A 172 10.12 -10.65 0.88
CA TRP A 172 10.00 -11.57 -0.26
C TRP A 172 11.33 -11.78 -1.03
N GLY A 173 12.42 -11.15 -0.60
CA GLY A 173 13.74 -11.32 -1.20
C GLY A 173 13.96 -10.54 -2.51
N ARG A 174 15.11 -10.76 -3.14
CA ARG A 174 15.42 -10.21 -4.47
C ARG A 174 14.67 -11.00 -5.53
N THR A 175 14.00 -10.32 -6.46
CA THR A 175 13.52 -10.96 -7.70
C THR A 175 14.70 -11.60 -8.42
N ARG A 176 14.47 -12.78 -9.02
CA ARG A 176 15.45 -13.39 -9.93
C ARG A 176 15.79 -12.36 -11.00
N ASP A 177 17.09 -12.18 -11.26
CA ASP A 177 17.58 -11.37 -12.38
C ASP A 177 16.85 -11.77 -13.66
N VAL A 178 15.95 -10.91 -14.11
CA VAL A 178 15.39 -11.04 -15.44
C VAL A 178 16.39 -10.43 -16.39
N SER A 179 17.26 -11.26 -16.94
CA SER A 179 18.13 -10.85 -18.05
C SER A 179 17.23 -10.33 -19.18
N TYR A 180 17.32 -9.04 -19.45
CA TYR A 180 16.68 -8.41 -20.58
C TYR A 180 17.26 -9.03 -21.86
N ARG A 181 16.55 -9.94 -22.48
CA ARG A 181 16.90 -10.39 -23.84
C ARG A 181 16.33 -9.34 -24.78
N SER A 182 17.23 -8.49 -25.29
CA SER A 182 16.93 -7.62 -26.44
C SER A 182 16.58 -8.52 -27.63
N THR A 183 15.38 -8.40 -28.14
CA THR A 183 14.96 -8.87 -29.47
C THR A 183 14.98 -7.69 -30.41
#